data_e00f4b05a604d6e8071ab4cb02c1365d
#
_entry.id   e00f4b05a604d6e8071ab4cb02c1365d
#
_cell.length_a   1.000
_cell.length_b   1.000
_cell.length_c   1.000
_cell.angle_alpha   90.00
_cell.angle_beta   90.00
_cell.angle_gamma   90.00
#
_symmetry.space_group_name_H-M   'P 1'
#
loop_
_entity.id
_entity.type
_entity.pdbx_description
1 polymer ?
#
loop_
_entity_poly.entity_id
_entity_poly.type
_entity_poly.pdbx_seq_one_letter_code
_entity_poly.pdbx_strand_id
1 'polypeptide(L)'
;MAEQIDSLKHENRRVEVVIPAYNEEKRIGRTLDALTVLPEVDAIIVVFEGNDRTPEIARQYQKVRVLKAERRLGKGGAIKKGIEEARAVEKIAIMDADLPVSPENFRQLLRIDDADLIIVKRNFANITKTRLMLHKGFKLLTKLFFPSLMWVGDFQAGVKVMRADKAKEVLNELIINDLLIDVNLIYAFKRRGYKIREVELPYVHDEANSKISKKLLKVIILMFLSLIKLRVYYSPFKGILSWKLYKKAEQRIIKALS
;
A
#
# COMPACT_ATOMS: atom_id res chain seq x y z
N MET A 1 -6.10 -10.48 -36.44
CA MET A 1 -4.92 -11.21 -35.94
C MET A 1 -4.14 -10.46 -34.91
N ALA A 2 -3.83 -9.15 -35.10
CA ALA A 2 -3.18 -8.32 -34.04
C ALA A 2 -4.06 -8.15 -32.79
N GLU A 3 -5.36 -7.88 -32.94
CA GLU A 3 -6.31 -7.79 -31.82
C GLU A 3 -6.52 -9.11 -31.07
N GLN A 4 -6.48 -10.25 -31.76
CA GLN A 4 -6.54 -11.58 -31.14
C GLN A 4 -5.24 -11.93 -30.38
N ILE A 5 -4.09 -11.51 -30.88
CA ILE A 5 -2.79 -11.70 -30.21
C ILE A 5 -2.72 -10.78 -28.97
N ASP A 6 -3.29 -9.59 -29.06
CA ASP A 6 -3.36 -8.66 -27.94
C ASP A 6 -4.36 -9.15 -26.86
N SER A 7 -5.51 -9.71 -27.26
CA SER A 7 -6.46 -10.33 -26.33
C SER A 7 -5.86 -11.54 -25.59
N LEU A 8 -5.12 -12.41 -26.29
CA LEU A 8 -4.44 -13.58 -25.71
C LEU A 8 -3.30 -13.18 -24.76
N LYS A 9 -2.59 -12.08 -25.05
CA LYS A 9 -1.61 -11.51 -24.12
C LYS A 9 -2.27 -10.94 -22.86
N HIS A 10 -3.50 -10.42 -22.96
CA HIS A 10 -4.26 -9.91 -21.83
C HIS A 10 -4.87 -11.00 -20.94
N GLU A 11 -5.22 -12.17 -21.48
CA GLU A 11 -5.78 -13.29 -20.71
C GLU A 11 -4.75 -14.00 -19.81
N ASN A 12 -3.46 -13.84 -20.06
CA ASN A 12 -2.40 -14.56 -19.33
C ASN A 12 -1.70 -13.71 -18.24
N ARG A 13 -2.23 -12.51 -17.93
CA ARG A 13 -1.65 -11.63 -16.91
C ARG A 13 -2.03 -12.09 -15.51
N ARG A 14 -1.08 -12.68 -14.83
CA ARG A 14 -1.27 -13.15 -13.46
C ARG A 14 -0.86 -12.08 -12.47
N VAL A 15 -1.80 -11.69 -11.62
CA VAL A 15 -1.61 -10.70 -10.56
C VAL A 15 -1.94 -11.32 -9.22
N GLU A 16 -1.05 -11.18 -8.25
CA GLU A 16 -1.38 -11.43 -6.85
C GLU A 16 -1.69 -10.10 -6.15
N VAL A 17 -2.81 -10.06 -5.41
CA VAL A 17 -3.26 -8.87 -4.69
C VAL A 17 -2.94 -9.02 -3.21
N VAL A 18 -2.16 -8.10 -2.66
CA VAL A 18 -1.84 -8.03 -1.23
C VAL A 18 -2.79 -7.07 -0.54
N ILE A 19 -3.55 -7.55 0.43
CA ILE A 19 -4.49 -6.78 1.24
C ILE A 19 -4.03 -6.76 2.69
N PRO A 20 -3.47 -5.64 3.19
CA PRO A 20 -3.23 -5.47 4.63
C PRO A 20 -4.57 -5.28 5.35
N ALA A 21 -4.89 -6.12 6.31
CA ALA A 21 -6.17 -6.11 7.02
C ALA A 21 -5.98 -6.04 8.54
N TYR A 22 -6.52 -4.99 9.16
CA TYR A 22 -6.56 -4.83 10.62
C TYR A 22 -8.00 -4.63 11.10
N ASN A 23 -8.65 -5.72 11.56
CA ASN A 23 -10.05 -5.72 11.97
C ASN A 23 -10.98 -5.17 10.87
N GLU A 24 -11.06 -5.86 9.74
CA GLU A 24 -11.77 -5.44 8.54
C GLU A 24 -13.02 -6.32 8.23
N GLU A 25 -13.54 -7.04 9.21
CA GLU A 25 -14.69 -7.97 9.05
C GLU A 25 -15.89 -7.35 8.33
N LYS A 26 -16.11 -6.03 8.49
CA LYS A 26 -17.25 -5.33 7.89
C LYS A 26 -17.04 -4.95 6.41
N ARG A 27 -15.80 -5.00 5.91
CA ARG A 27 -15.46 -4.46 4.57
C ARG A 27 -14.79 -5.48 3.67
N ILE A 28 -14.03 -6.42 4.25
CA ILE A 28 -13.19 -7.35 3.49
C ILE A 28 -14.02 -8.21 2.51
N GLY A 29 -15.22 -8.66 2.88
CA GLY A 29 -16.08 -9.47 2.01
C GLY A 29 -16.37 -8.77 0.68
N ARG A 30 -16.83 -7.51 0.71
CA ARG A 30 -17.09 -6.71 -0.50
C ARG A 30 -15.87 -6.61 -1.42
N THR A 31 -14.69 -6.45 -0.84
CA THR A 31 -13.43 -6.35 -1.61
C THR A 31 -13.09 -7.68 -2.25
N LEU A 32 -13.26 -8.79 -1.52
CA LEU A 32 -12.99 -10.13 -2.03
C LEU A 32 -14.00 -10.56 -3.11
N ASP A 33 -15.30 -10.25 -2.95
CA ASP A 33 -16.33 -10.47 -3.97
C ASP A 33 -15.94 -9.79 -5.29
N ALA A 34 -15.48 -8.54 -5.22
CA ALA A 34 -15.11 -7.76 -6.38
C ALA A 34 -13.84 -8.25 -7.09
N LEU A 35 -12.87 -8.78 -6.33
CA LEU A 35 -11.56 -9.15 -6.88
C LEU A 35 -11.50 -10.63 -7.34
N THR A 36 -12.17 -11.55 -6.65
CA THR A 36 -12.07 -12.99 -6.95
C THR A 36 -12.70 -13.38 -8.29
N VAL A 37 -13.65 -12.58 -8.78
CA VAL A 37 -14.30 -12.78 -10.08
C VAL A 37 -13.45 -12.30 -11.26
N LEU A 38 -12.38 -11.53 -11.00
CA LEU A 38 -11.51 -11.04 -12.06
C LEU A 38 -10.59 -12.15 -12.54
N PRO A 39 -10.56 -12.46 -13.87
CA PRO A 39 -9.72 -13.51 -14.41
C PRO A 39 -8.21 -13.19 -14.30
N GLU A 40 -7.85 -11.91 -14.29
CA GLU A 40 -6.47 -11.47 -14.16
C GLU A 40 -5.91 -11.70 -12.74
N VAL A 41 -6.78 -11.84 -11.72
CA VAL A 41 -6.38 -12.08 -10.33
C VAL A 41 -6.18 -13.59 -10.12
N ASP A 42 -4.93 -13.97 -9.94
CA ASP A 42 -4.52 -15.36 -9.68
C ASP A 42 -4.74 -15.74 -8.23
N ALA A 43 -4.29 -14.89 -7.30
CA ALA A 43 -4.49 -15.07 -5.87
C ALA A 43 -4.60 -13.73 -5.12
N ILE A 44 -5.17 -13.79 -3.93
CA ILE A 44 -5.26 -12.68 -3.00
C ILE A 44 -4.60 -13.09 -1.68
N ILE A 45 -3.66 -12.29 -1.22
CA ILE A 45 -2.95 -12.52 0.04
C ILE A 45 -3.49 -11.52 1.07
N VAL A 46 -4.35 -11.99 1.97
CA VAL A 46 -4.84 -11.18 3.09
C VAL A 46 -3.87 -11.33 4.25
N VAL A 47 -3.13 -10.27 4.56
CA VAL A 47 -2.25 -10.23 5.73
C VAL A 47 -3.01 -9.63 6.89
N PHE A 48 -3.49 -10.51 7.76
CA PHE A 48 -4.39 -10.16 8.86
C PHE A 48 -3.65 -9.88 10.16
N GLU A 49 -4.05 -8.79 10.77
CA GLU A 49 -3.74 -8.40 12.14
C GLU A 49 -5.04 -8.11 12.89
N GLY A 50 -5.08 -8.44 14.16
CA GLY A 50 -6.25 -8.14 14.99
C GLY A 50 -6.94 -9.38 15.55
N ASN A 51 -8.21 -9.21 15.92
CA ASN A 51 -8.97 -10.22 16.68
C ASN A 51 -10.45 -10.32 16.27
N ASP A 52 -10.82 -9.79 15.08
CA ASP A 52 -12.18 -9.94 14.54
C ASP A 52 -12.27 -11.11 13.55
N ARG A 53 -13.43 -11.27 12.91
CA ARG A 53 -13.73 -12.38 11.98
C ARG A 53 -13.20 -12.17 10.55
N THR A 54 -12.32 -11.21 10.32
CA THR A 54 -11.71 -11.01 8.98
C THR A 54 -11.13 -12.30 8.39
N PRO A 55 -10.34 -13.10 9.15
CA PRO A 55 -9.75 -14.34 8.62
C PRO A 55 -10.78 -15.40 8.24
N GLU A 56 -11.84 -15.54 9.02
CA GLU A 56 -12.91 -16.50 8.79
C GLU A 56 -13.68 -16.16 7.52
N ILE A 57 -13.97 -14.86 7.29
CA ILE A 57 -14.61 -14.37 6.06
C ILE A 57 -13.68 -14.62 4.87
N ALA A 58 -12.42 -14.24 4.99
CA ALA A 58 -11.47 -14.34 3.90
C ALA A 58 -11.20 -15.78 3.43
N ARG A 59 -11.21 -16.76 4.35
CA ARG A 59 -11.01 -18.19 4.01
C ARG A 59 -12.14 -18.83 3.22
N GLN A 60 -13.31 -18.17 3.10
CA GLN A 60 -14.42 -18.69 2.29
C GLN A 60 -14.16 -18.56 0.79
N TYR A 61 -13.16 -17.81 0.37
CA TYR A 61 -12.83 -17.56 -1.04
C TYR A 61 -11.66 -18.44 -1.50
N GLN A 62 -11.84 -19.21 -2.57
CA GLN A 62 -10.84 -20.18 -3.06
C GLN A 62 -9.51 -19.53 -3.48
N LYS A 63 -9.55 -18.32 -4.06
CA LYS A 63 -8.33 -17.59 -4.47
C LYS A 63 -7.60 -16.90 -3.32
N VAL A 64 -8.10 -16.99 -2.07
CA VAL A 64 -7.58 -16.22 -0.95
C VAL A 64 -6.68 -17.05 -0.05
N ARG A 65 -5.49 -16.54 0.20
CA ARG A 65 -4.56 -17.04 1.23
C ARG A 65 -4.55 -16.04 2.40
N VAL A 66 -4.78 -16.51 3.61
CA VAL A 66 -4.75 -15.69 4.82
C VAL A 66 -3.45 -15.92 5.58
N LEU A 67 -2.69 -14.86 5.76
CA LEU A 67 -1.48 -14.84 6.59
C LEU A 67 -1.81 -14.13 7.91
N LYS A 68 -1.99 -14.90 8.97
CA LYS A 68 -2.23 -14.33 10.30
C LYS A 68 -0.90 -13.92 10.93
N ALA A 69 -0.80 -12.66 11.36
CA ALA A 69 0.35 -12.17 12.08
C ALA A 69 0.22 -12.45 13.59
N GLU A 70 1.24 -13.02 14.21
CA GLU A 70 1.27 -13.27 15.66
C GLU A 70 1.41 -11.97 16.48
N ARG A 71 1.97 -10.94 15.88
CA ARG A 71 2.19 -9.61 16.47
C ARG A 71 1.79 -8.52 15.50
N ARG A 72 1.57 -7.33 16.02
CA ARG A 72 1.24 -6.18 15.18
C ARG A 72 2.41 -5.81 14.27
N LEU A 73 2.18 -5.91 12.96
CA LEU A 73 3.13 -5.55 11.90
C LEU A 73 2.99 -4.09 11.48
N GLY A 74 1.75 -3.56 11.55
CA GLY A 74 1.32 -2.31 10.92
C GLY A 74 1.17 -2.43 9.40
N LYS A 75 0.55 -1.44 8.77
CA LYS A 75 0.24 -1.49 7.31
C LYS A 75 1.48 -1.84 6.48
N GLY A 76 2.61 -1.19 6.76
CA GLY A 76 3.84 -1.41 6.01
C GLY A 76 4.42 -2.81 6.20
N GLY A 77 4.45 -3.30 7.45
CA GLY A 77 4.91 -4.66 7.72
C GLY A 77 4.01 -5.72 7.10
N ALA A 78 2.69 -5.50 7.08
CA ALA A 78 1.75 -6.39 6.41
C ALA A 78 1.95 -6.40 4.88
N ILE A 79 2.12 -5.23 4.26
CA ILE A 79 2.45 -5.13 2.83
C ILE A 79 3.75 -5.86 2.51
N LYS A 80 4.81 -5.60 3.28
CA LYS A 80 6.10 -6.25 3.10
C LYS A 80 5.97 -7.77 3.16
N LYS A 81 5.29 -8.31 4.19
CA LYS A 81 5.04 -9.74 4.33
C LYS A 81 4.24 -10.30 3.16
N GLY A 82 3.23 -9.59 2.67
CA GLY A 82 2.46 -10.01 1.50
C GLY A 82 3.30 -10.10 0.23
N ILE A 83 4.19 -9.12 -0.01
CA ILE A 83 5.12 -9.13 -1.16
C ILE A 83 6.14 -10.29 -1.03
N GLU A 84 6.65 -10.56 0.18
CA GLU A 84 7.56 -11.70 0.44
C GLU A 84 6.92 -13.03 0.06
N GLU A 85 5.65 -13.22 0.44
CA GLU A 85 4.89 -14.45 0.22
C GLU A 85 4.25 -14.56 -1.16
N ALA A 86 4.28 -13.49 -1.95
CA ALA A 86 3.80 -13.53 -3.32
C ALA A 86 4.64 -14.48 -4.18
N ARG A 87 3.95 -15.29 -5.00
CA ARG A 87 4.57 -16.29 -5.87
C ARG A 87 5.19 -15.65 -7.11
N ALA A 88 5.65 -16.46 -8.04
CA ALA A 88 6.16 -15.99 -9.32
C ALA A 88 4.98 -15.59 -10.22
N VAL A 89 4.60 -14.32 -10.18
CA VAL A 89 3.58 -13.68 -11.01
C VAL A 89 4.17 -12.50 -11.77
N GLU A 90 3.43 -11.98 -12.74
CA GLU A 90 3.90 -10.83 -13.51
C GLU A 90 3.83 -9.54 -12.69
N LYS A 91 2.71 -9.34 -11.97
CA LYS A 91 2.46 -8.15 -11.16
C LYS A 91 2.01 -8.49 -9.75
N ILE A 92 2.35 -7.62 -8.83
CA ILE A 92 1.79 -7.58 -7.48
C ILE A 92 1.00 -6.28 -7.35
N ALA A 93 -0.24 -6.38 -6.87
CA ALA A 93 -1.04 -5.23 -6.50
C ALA A 93 -1.16 -5.13 -4.99
N ILE A 94 -1.10 -3.93 -4.45
CA ILE A 94 -1.50 -3.63 -3.08
C ILE A 94 -2.89 -3.02 -3.16
N MET A 95 -3.80 -3.45 -2.29
CA MET A 95 -5.16 -2.89 -2.20
C MET A 95 -5.61 -2.80 -0.74
N ASP A 96 -6.13 -1.64 -0.34
CA ASP A 96 -6.77 -1.50 0.97
C ASP A 96 -8.08 -2.32 1.03
N ALA A 97 -8.46 -2.77 2.23
CA ALA A 97 -9.57 -3.70 2.44
C ALA A 97 -10.98 -3.11 2.19
N ASP A 98 -11.07 -1.83 1.80
CA ASP A 98 -12.33 -1.09 1.59
C ASP A 98 -12.72 -0.87 0.13
N LEU A 99 -12.07 -1.60 -0.80
CA LEU A 99 -12.29 -1.51 -2.26
C LEU A 99 -12.25 -0.05 -2.76
N PRO A 100 -11.09 0.59 -2.73
CA PRO A 100 -10.97 2.02 -2.98
C PRO A 100 -11.16 2.45 -4.44
N VAL A 101 -11.15 1.50 -5.37
CA VAL A 101 -11.43 1.70 -6.81
C VAL A 101 -12.38 0.63 -7.32
N SER A 102 -13.14 0.93 -8.37
CA SER A 102 -14.02 -0.08 -8.98
C SER A 102 -13.21 -1.22 -9.64
N PRO A 103 -13.80 -2.42 -9.79
CA PRO A 103 -13.16 -3.53 -10.50
C PRO A 103 -12.68 -3.15 -11.91
N GLU A 104 -13.46 -2.35 -12.65
CA GLU A 104 -13.14 -1.87 -14.01
C GLU A 104 -11.90 -0.98 -13.98
N ASN A 105 -11.85 -0.02 -13.04
CA ASN A 105 -10.70 0.86 -12.87
C ASN A 105 -9.46 0.07 -12.44
N PHE A 106 -9.62 -0.95 -11.59
CA PHE A 106 -8.52 -1.83 -11.22
C PHE A 106 -7.99 -2.60 -12.43
N ARG A 107 -8.87 -3.17 -13.27
CA ARG A 107 -8.47 -3.83 -14.52
C ARG A 107 -7.72 -2.89 -15.47
N GLN A 108 -8.11 -1.61 -15.57
CA GLN A 108 -7.36 -0.62 -16.34
C GLN A 108 -5.93 -0.44 -15.84
N LEU A 109 -5.70 -0.42 -14.52
CA LEU A 109 -4.36 -0.35 -13.95
C LEU A 109 -3.53 -1.60 -14.30
N LEU A 110 -4.16 -2.78 -14.29
CA LEU A 110 -3.48 -4.03 -14.61
C LEU A 110 -3.00 -4.11 -16.06
N ARG A 111 -3.65 -3.38 -16.98
CA ARG A 111 -3.29 -3.32 -18.41
C ARG A 111 -2.12 -2.41 -18.73
N ILE A 112 -1.66 -1.60 -17.79
CA ILE A 112 -0.52 -0.69 -17.99
C ILE A 112 0.77 -1.50 -17.87
N ASP A 113 1.54 -1.59 -18.96
CA ASP A 113 2.79 -2.37 -19.02
C ASP A 113 4.03 -1.50 -19.17
N ASP A 114 3.83 -0.22 -19.44
CA ASP A 114 4.92 0.72 -19.68
C ASP A 114 5.49 1.34 -18.39
N ALA A 115 5.17 0.77 -17.22
CA ALA A 115 5.65 1.22 -15.91
C ALA A 115 6.00 0.06 -14.99
N ASP A 116 6.99 0.27 -14.12
CA ASP A 116 7.39 -0.69 -13.08
C ASP A 116 6.53 -0.54 -11.82
N LEU A 117 6.03 0.67 -11.54
CA LEU A 117 5.11 0.99 -10.47
C LEU A 117 4.02 1.94 -10.98
N ILE A 118 2.78 1.57 -10.75
CA ILE A 118 1.61 2.39 -11.02
C ILE A 118 1.04 2.84 -9.69
N ILE A 119 0.89 4.15 -9.52
CA ILE A 119 0.26 4.79 -8.37
C ILE A 119 -1.01 5.50 -8.80
N VAL A 120 -1.99 5.57 -7.90
CA VAL A 120 -3.26 6.23 -8.17
C VAL A 120 -3.27 7.62 -7.53
N LYS A 121 -3.70 8.62 -8.28
CA LYS A 121 -4.05 9.94 -7.76
C LYS A 121 -5.56 9.98 -7.56
N ARG A 122 -5.97 10.17 -6.32
CA ARG A 122 -7.39 10.23 -5.95
C ARG A 122 -8.02 11.54 -6.40
N ASN A 123 -9.17 11.44 -7.04
CA ASN A 123 -10.03 12.60 -7.26
C ASN A 123 -10.92 12.79 -6.02
N PHE A 124 -10.69 13.88 -5.27
CA PHE A 124 -11.39 14.17 -4.01
C PHE A 124 -12.68 14.96 -4.28
N ALA A 125 -13.72 14.32 -4.82
CA ALA A 125 -14.98 14.98 -5.07
C ALA A 125 -15.75 15.36 -3.78
N ASN A 126 -15.61 14.59 -2.69
CA ASN A 126 -16.38 14.75 -1.46
C ASN A 126 -15.50 14.53 -0.21
N ILE A 127 -14.52 15.40 0.02
CA ILE A 127 -13.66 15.33 1.20
C ILE A 127 -13.90 16.50 2.15
N THR A 128 -13.89 16.27 3.46
CA THR A 128 -13.99 17.35 4.45
C THR A 128 -12.79 18.30 4.37
N LYS A 129 -13.02 19.59 4.61
CA LYS A 129 -11.96 20.65 4.58
C LYS A 129 -10.76 20.29 5.45
N THR A 130 -11.01 19.81 6.67
CA THR A 130 -9.95 19.38 7.61
C THR A 130 -9.08 18.27 7.02
N ARG A 131 -9.69 17.26 6.41
CA ARG A 131 -8.98 16.14 5.81
C ARG A 131 -8.19 16.55 4.58
N LEU A 132 -8.76 17.44 3.75
CA LEU A 132 -8.05 18.01 2.61
C LEU A 132 -6.82 18.81 3.05
N MET A 133 -6.94 19.60 4.12
CA MET A 133 -5.82 20.36 4.69
C MET A 133 -4.71 19.44 5.18
N LEU A 134 -5.07 18.38 5.93
CA LEU A 134 -4.12 17.39 6.42
C LEU A 134 -3.41 16.65 5.28
N HIS A 135 -4.17 16.27 4.24
CA HIS A 135 -3.60 15.63 3.05
C HIS A 135 -2.62 16.56 2.33
N LYS A 136 -2.99 17.84 2.11
CA LYS A 136 -2.11 18.84 1.50
C LYS A 136 -0.86 19.09 2.35
N GLY A 137 -1.01 19.23 3.66
CA GLY A 137 0.10 19.43 4.60
C GLY A 137 1.07 18.25 4.59
N PHE A 138 0.56 17.02 4.66
CA PHE A 138 1.37 15.82 4.57
C PHE A 138 2.11 15.71 3.22
N LYS A 139 1.41 15.99 2.12
CA LYS A 139 2.00 16.00 0.79
C LYS A 139 3.13 17.02 0.68
N LEU A 140 2.92 18.25 1.16
CA LEU A 140 3.93 19.29 1.17
C LEU A 140 5.16 18.89 1.98
N LEU A 141 4.94 18.37 3.19
CA LEU A 141 6.01 17.89 4.07
C LEU A 141 6.80 16.76 3.41
N THR A 142 6.12 15.78 2.83
CA THR A 142 6.77 14.68 2.11
C THR A 142 7.65 15.20 0.96
N LYS A 143 7.17 16.16 0.18
CA LYS A 143 7.91 16.77 -0.92
C LYS A 143 9.14 17.55 -0.44
N LEU A 144 9.03 18.19 0.72
CA LEU A 144 10.17 18.88 1.35
C LEU A 144 11.28 17.90 1.76
N PHE A 145 10.90 16.75 2.35
CA PHE A 145 11.86 15.71 2.73
C PHE A 145 12.43 14.96 1.52
N PHE A 146 11.64 14.81 0.45
CA PHE A 146 11.98 14.04 -0.75
C PHE A 146 11.70 14.86 -2.02
N PRO A 147 12.56 15.84 -2.37
CA PRO A 147 12.34 16.72 -3.53
C PRO A 147 12.20 15.97 -4.86
N SER A 148 12.85 14.81 -5.02
CA SER A 148 12.71 13.96 -6.22
C SER A 148 11.30 13.41 -6.44
N LEU A 149 10.40 13.55 -5.45
CA LEU A 149 8.99 13.17 -5.51
C LEU A 149 8.04 14.37 -5.70
N MET A 150 8.54 15.54 -6.10
CA MET A 150 7.72 16.76 -6.30
C MET A 150 6.57 16.56 -7.29
N TRP A 151 6.75 15.69 -8.28
CA TRP A 151 5.78 15.37 -9.32
C TRP A 151 4.61 14.51 -8.82
N VAL A 152 4.75 13.79 -7.71
CA VAL A 152 3.70 12.90 -7.16
C VAL A 152 2.51 13.72 -6.68
N GLY A 153 1.33 13.41 -7.22
CA GLY A 153 0.07 14.06 -6.86
C GLY A 153 -0.56 13.51 -5.60
N ASP A 154 -0.48 12.20 -5.38
CA ASP A 154 -1.03 11.53 -4.20
C ASP A 154 -0.14 10.36 -3.75
N PHE A 155 0.34 10.39 -2.50
CA PHE A 155 1.16 9.33 -1.94
C PHE A 155 0.35 8.19 -1.34
N GLN A 156 -0.87 8.45 -0.86
CA GLN A 156 -1.60 7.61 0.10
C GLN A 156 -2.83 6.92 -0.52
N ALA A 157 -2.94 6.85 -1.83
CA ALA A 157 -4.00 6.06 -2.44
C ALA A 157 -3.84 4.57 -2.08
N GLY A 158 -4.93 3.92 -1.68
CA GLY A 158 -4.94 2.54 -1.18
C GLY A 158 -4.75 1.48 -2.28
N VAL A 159 -4.42 1.88 -3.51
CA VAL A 159 -4.14 0.97 -4.62
C VAL A 159 -2.82 1.33 -5.27
N LYS A 160 -1.99 0.31 -5.48
CA LYS A 160 -0.75 0.38 -6.27
C LYS A 160 -0.55 -0.93 -7.01
N VAL A 161 -0.08 -0.86 -8.24
CA VAL A 161 0.26 -2.04 -9.05
C VAL A 161 1.73 -1.95 -9.43
N MET A 162 2.47 -3.04 -9.30
CA MET A 162 3.91 -3.06 -9.56
C MET A 162 4.34 -4.35 -10.23
N ARG A 163 5.41 -4.32 -10.98
CA ARG A 163 6.07 -5.52 -11.48
C ARG A 163 6.60 -6.34 -10.30
N ALA A 164 6.33 -7.63 -10.30
CA ALA A 164 6.64 -8.51 -9.17
C ALA A 164 8.15 -8.63 -8.92
N ASP A 165 8.96 -8.71 -9.99
CA ASP A 165 10.42 -8.71 -9.90
C ASP A 165 10.94 -7.44 -9.19
N LYS A 166 10.44 -6.26 -9.60
CA LYS A 166 10.84 -4.97 -9.02
C LYS A 166 10.38 -4.79 -7.59
N ALA A 167 9.17 -5.26 -7.26
CA ALA A 167 8.67 -5.26 -5.89
C ALA A 167 9.58 -6.06 -4.94
N LYS A 168 10.04 -7.24 -5.38
CA LYS A 168 10.95 -8.08 -4.61
C LYS A 168 12.36 -7.48 -4.48
N GLU A 169 12.87 -6.84 -5.51
CA GLU A 169 14.15 -6.15 -5.45
C GLU A 169 14.20 -5.02 -4.40
N VAL A 170 13.11 -4.25 -4.24
CA VAL A 170 13.05 -3.15 -3.26
C VAL A 170 12.68 -3.58 -1.85
N LEU A 171 12.34 -4.84 -1.63
CA LEU A 171 11.78 -5.35 -0.37
C LEU A 171 12.60 -5.00 0.86
N ASN A 172 13.94 -5.09 0.77
CA ASN A 172 14.85 -4.76 1.86
C ASN A 172 14.94 -3.24 2.14
N GLU A 173 14.44 -2.41 1.24
CA GLU A 173 14.37 -0.95 1.41
C GLU A 173 13.05 -0.51 2.05
N LEU A 174 12.06 -1.40 2.17
CA LEU A 174 10.79 -1.15 2.82
C LEU A 174 10.95 -1.26 4.35
N ILE A 175 11.44 -0.17 4.97
CA ILE A 175 11.78 -0.13 6.40
C ILE A 175 10.70 0.46 7.28
N ILE A 176 9.64 1.01 6.67
CA ILE A 176 8.53 1.65 7.36
C ILE A 176 7.40 0.66 7.57
N ASN A 177 6.91 0.55 8.81
CA ASN A 177 5.85 -0.39 9.17
C ASN A 177 4.47 0.25 9.32
N ASP A 178 4.37 1.57 9.31
CA ASP A 178 3.11 2.32 9.45
C ASP A 178 2.54 2.79 8.11
N LEU A 179 1.66 3.80 8.17
CA LEU A 179 0.98 4.37 7.00
C LEU A 179 1.93 5.11 6.03
N LEU A 180 3.16 5.41 6.44
CA LEU A 180 4.15 6.04 5.55
C LEU A 180 4.78 5.04 4.58
N ILE A 181 4.46 3.76 4.65
CA ILE A 181 4.96 2.73 3.71
C ILE A 181 4.72 3.12 2.25
N ASP A 182 3.64 3.81 1.98
CA ASP A 182 3.31 4.27 0.62
C ASP A 182 4.40 5.21 0.06
N VAL A 183 4.90 6.14 0.87
CA VAL A 183 6.03 7.02 0.51
C VAL A 183 7.32 6.22 0.38
N ASN A 184 7.58 5.30 1.31
CA ASN A 184 8.77 4.45 1.30
C ASN A 184 8.85 3.62 0.01
N LEU A 185 7.74 3.01 -0.40
CA LEU A 185 7.65 2.22 -1.62
C LEU A 185 7.94 3.07 -2.87
N ILE A 186 7.24 4.21 -3.02
CA ILE A 186 7.43 5.11 -4.16
C ILE A 186 8.88 5.60 -4.23
N TYR A 187 9.46 5.96 -3.08
CA TYR A 187 10.84 6.45 -3.04
C TYR A 187 11.87 5.36 -3.34
N ALA A 188 11.66 4.11 -2.88
CA ALA A 188 12.52 2.98 -3.20
C ALA A 188 12.54 2.71 -4.70
N PHE A 189 11.38 2.68 -5.37
CA PHE A 189 11.28 2.56 -6.82
C PHE A 189 11.99 3.71 -7.54
N LYS A 190 11.74 4.96 -7.12
CA LYS A 190 12.38 6.14 -7.70
C LYS A 190 13.91 6.11 -7.58
N ARG A 191 14.43 5.69 -6.43
CA ARG A 191 15.87 5.56 -6.18
C ARG A 191 16.56 4.55 -7.08
N ARG A 192 15.86 3.49 -7.44
CA ARG A 192 16.35 2.46 -8.36
C ARG A 192 16.24 2.83 -9.83
N GLY A 193 15.69 4.02 -10.13
CA GLY A 193 15.48 4.47 -11.50
C GLY A 193 14.33 3.79 -12.22
N TYR A 194 13.46 3.07 -11.50
CA TYR A 194 12.31 2.39 -12.07
C TYR A 194 11.26 3.40 -12.56
N LYS A 195 10.57 3.03 -13.63
CA LYS A 195 9.53 3.85 -14.24
C LYS A 195 8.26 3.84 -13.39
N ILE A 196 7.88 5.01 -12.90
CA ILE A 196 6.67 5.18 -12.10
C ILE A 196 5.65 5.98 -12.91
N ARG A 197 4.42 5.50 -12.96
CA ARG A 197 3.29 6.18 -13.62
C ARG A 197 2.20 6.50 -12.59
N GLU A 198 1.75 7.74 -12.58
CA GLU A 198 0.59 8.17 -11.80
C GLU A 198 -0.65 8.21 -12.70
N VAL A 199 -1.75 7.61 -12.25
CA VAL A 199 -3.03 7.55 -12.96
C VAL A 199 -4.09 8.18 -12.08
N GLU A 200 -4.82 9.15 -12.63
CA GLU A 200 -5.94 9.76 -11.91
C GLU A 200 -7.21 8.92 -12.12
N LEU A 201 -7.82 8.48 -11.02
CA LEU A 201 -9.03 7.66 -11.03
C LEU A 201 -10.07 8.19 -10.04
N PRO A 202 -11.36 7.98 -10.33
CA PRO A 202 -12.42 8.09 -9.32
C PRO A 202 -12.10 7.17 -8.15
N TYR A 203 -12.18 7.71 -6.94
CA TYR A 203 -11.78 7.00 -5.72
C TYR A 203 -12.94 6.98 -4.74
N VAL A 204 -13.35 5.80 -4.33
CA VAL A 204 -14.39 5.62 -3.31
C VAL A 204 -13.73 5.60 -1.94
N HIS A 205 -14.23 6.42 -1.02
CA HIS A 205 -13.76 6.44 0.36
C HIS A 205 -14.91 6.20 1.33
N ASP A 206 -14.76 5.17 2.17
CA ASP A 206 -15.71 4.90 3.25
C ASP A 206 -15.34 5.74 4.48
N GLU A 207 -15.92 6.94 4.59
CA GLU A 207 -15.69 7.85 5.72
C GLU A 207 -16.30 7.33 7.03
N ALA A 208 -17.43 6.64 6.97
CA ALA A 208 -18.19 6.23 8.15
C ALA A 208 -17.42 5.27 9.06
N ASN A 209 -16.51 4.48 8.49
CA ASN A 209 -15.73 3.47 9.19
C ASN A 209 -14.22 3.82 9.33
N SER A 210 -13.83 5.08 9.08
CA SER A 210 -12.42 5.47 9.16
C SER A 210 -11.88 5.42 10.59
N LYS A 211 -10.92 4.53 10.85
CA LYS A 211 -10.28 4.35 12.17
C LYS A 211 -9.29 5.48 12.51
N ILE A 212 -8.88 6.27 11.53
CA ILE A 212 -7.85 7.32 11.68
C ILE A 212 -8.40 8.54 12.44
N SER A 213 -9.68 8.88 12.29
CA SER A 213 -10.27 10.09 12.85
C SER A 213 -10.17 10.18 14.38
N LYS A 214 -10.23 9.05 15.11
CA LYS A 214 -10.22 9.01 16.56
C LYS A 214 -8.85 9.24 17.22
N LYS A 215 -7.74 9.04 16.46
CA LYS A 215 -6.34 9.16 16.96
C LYS A 215 -5.47 10.01 16.03
N LEU A 216 -6.06 11.00 15.37
CA LEU A 216 -5.44 11.76 14.30
C LEU A 216 -4.08 12.34 14.65
N LEU A 217 -3.96 13.01 15.81
CA LEU A 217 -2.70 13.63 16.26
C LEU A 217 -1.57 12.59 16.42
N LYS A 218 -1.90 11.42 17.00
CA LYS A 218 -0.92 10.34 17.15
C LYS A 218 -0.44 9.83 15.78
N VAL A 219 -1.35 9.68 14.83
CA VAL A 219 -1.02 9.27 13.46
C VAL A 219 -0.11 10.29 12.78
N ILE A 220 -0.39 11.58 12.91
CA ILE A 220 0.44 12.66 12.34
C ILE A 220 1.86 12.60 12.91
N ILE A 221 2.00 12.48 14.24
CA ILE A 221 3.31 12.41 14.91
C ILE A 221 4.08 11.17 14.43
N LEU A 222 3.43 10.00 14.38
CA LEU A 222 4.07 8.76 13.91
C LEU A 222 4.53 8.89 12.47
N MET A 223 3.71 9.45 11.59
CA MET A 223 4.07 9.64 10.18
C MET A 223 5.23 10.64 10.02
N PHE A 224 5.27 11.69 10.83
CA PHE A 224 6.39 12.64 10.84
C PHE A 224 7.70 11.97 11.27
N LEU A 225 7.68 11.21 12.37
CA LEU A 225 8.84 10.44 12.83
C LEU A 225 9.31 9.42 11.78
N SER A 226 8.38 8.80 11.09
CA SER A 226 8.67 7.86 10.00
C SER A 226 9.24 8.54 8.76
N LEU A 227 8.86 9.80 8.46
CA LEU A 227 9.52 10.61 7.43
C LEU A 227 11.00 10.87 7.78
N ILE A 228 11.27 11.25 9.03
CA ILE A 228 12.65 11.45 9.51
C ILE A 228 13.43 10.13 9.41
N LYS A 229 12.87 9.02 9.92
CA LYS A 229 13.49 7.70 9.84
C LYS A 229 13.83 7.33 8.39
N LEU A 230 12.90 7.51 7.48
CA LEU A 230 13.10 7.21 6.07
C LEU A 230 14.20 8.10 5.46
N ARG A 231 14.22 9.38 5.81
CA ARG A 231 15.26 10.32 5.35
C ARG A 231 16.64 9.95 5.87
N VAL A 232 16.74 9.55 7.15
CA VAL A 232 17.99 9.07 7.76
C VAL A 232 18.46 7.78 7.10
N TYR A 233 17.55 6.85 6.82
CA TYR A 233 17.90 5.58 6.16
C TYR A 233 18.59 5.78 4.80
N TYR A 234 18.14 6.76 4.03
CA TYR A 234 18.73 7.09 2.74
C TYR A 234 19.84 8.17 2.80
N SER A 235 20.35 8.47 3.99
CA SER A 235 21.45 9.39 4.22
C SER A 235 22.75 8.65 4.60
N PRO A 236 23.91 9.32 4.60
CA PRO A 236 25.15 8.77 5.15
C PRO A 236 25.02 8.33 6.62
N PHE A 237 24.06 8.88 7.35
CA PHE A 237 23.83 8.62 8.79
C PHE A 237 22.94 7.40 9.06
N LYS A 238 22.66 6.54 8.08
CA LYS A 238 21.79 5.35 8.24
C LYS A 238 22.20 4.44 9.40
N GLY A 239 23.48 4.42 9.75
CA GLY A 239 24.01 3.63 10.88
C GLY A 239 23.36 3.97 12.23
N ILE A 240 22.85 5.20 12.41
CA ILE A 240 22.16 5.63 13.64
C ILE A 240 20.93 4.76 13.92
N LEU A 241 20.24 4.29 12.86
CA LEU A 241 19.04 3.45 12.98
C LEU A 241 19.34 2.06 13.58
N SER A 242 20.60 1.64 13.55
CA SER A 242 21.04 0.37 14.17
C SER A 242 21.39 0.51 15.65
N TRP A 243 21.58 1.69 16.17
CA TRP A 243 22.01 1.94 17.56
C TRP A 243 20.96 1.45 18.57
N LYS A 244 21.42 0.81 19.64
CA LYS A 244 20.53 0.32 20.72
C LYS A 244 19.68 1.45 21.34
N LEU A 245 20.27 2.64 21.51
CA LEU A 245 19.57 3.83 22.04
C LEU A 245 18.44 4.27 21.13
N TYR A 246 18.67 4.33 19.80
CA TYR A 246 17.65 4.68 18.82
C TYR A 246 16.48 3.67 18.87
N LYS A 247 16.77 2.38 18.79
CA LYS A 247 15.75 1.32 18.83
C LYS A 247 14.91 1.37 20.12
N LYS A 248 15.57 1.60 21.27
CA LYS A 248 14.87 1.73 22.55
C LYS A 248 13.98 2.99 22.61
N ALA A 249 14.44 4.12 22.06
CA ALA A 249 13.66 5.35 21.96
C ALA A 249 12.45 5.17 21.02
N GLU A 250 12.67 4.60 19.84
CA GLU A 250 11.61 4.30 18.88
C GLU A 250 10.51 3.41 19.49
N GLN A 251 10.89 2.32 20.16
CA GLN A 251 9.94 1.43 20.84
C GLN A 251 9.15 2.13 21.94
N ARG A 252 9.79 3.01 22.74
CA ARG A 252 9.09 3.80 23.77
C ARG A 252 8.08 4.76 23.17
N ILE A 253 8.46 5.46 22.10
CA ILE A 253 7.57 6.40 21.40
C ILE A 253 6.37 5.66 20.81
N ILE A 254 6.61 4.55 20.11
CA ILE A 254 5.52 3.73 19.55
C ILE A 254 4.59 3.25 20.66
N LYS A 255 5.13 2.75 21.79
CA LYS A 255 4.33 2.30 22.94
C LYS A 255 3.53 3.43 23.59
N ALA A 256 4.07 4.65 23.67
CA ALA A 256 3.37 5.80 24.22
C ALA A 256 2.27 6.33 23.30
N LEU A 257 2.40 6.07 21.98
CA LEU A 257 1.45 6.51 20.95
C LEU A 257 0.47 5.40 20.52
N SER A 258 0.66 4.15 20.90
CA SER A 258 -0.28 3.07 20.66
C SER A 258 -1.39 3.05 21.72
#